data_85d9456f145c7f0017488fd7619b25a8
#
_entry.id   85d9456f145c7f0017488fd7619b25a8
#
_cell.length_a   1.000
_cell.length_b   1.000
_cell.length_c   1.000
_cell.angle_alpha   90.00
_cell.angle_beta   90.00
_cell.angle_gamma   90.00
#
_symmetry.space_group_name_H-M   'P 1'
#
loop_
_entity.id
_entity.type
_entity.pdbx_description
1 polymer ?
#
loop_
_entity_poly.entity_id
_entity_poly.type
_entity_poly.pdbx_seq_one_letter_code
_entity_poly.pdbx_strand_id
1 'polypeptide(L)'
;MNFLQDLKKYHELEGEKIMEGLERLQAEVLEMNNYNISAIFDYLKTRNDLHEKFNNEEKSIKQMYKYICDKARNLAKDNVAMVNDKVVYLWAITYFNKSNEELGLKEKKVMPPTLTEVIEKEDKKKAKKEEKTPEEKRPEDNQITLFQEVQK
;
A
#
# COMPACT_ATOMS: atom_id res chain seq x y z
N MET A 1 -31.72 -18.14 32.83
CA MET A 1 -30.89 -17.41 31.85
C MET A 1 -31.56 -16.08 31.57
N ASN A 2 -30.87 -14.99 31.86
CA ASN A 2 -31.43 -13.65 31.68
C ASN A 2 -31.09 -13.15 30.28
N PHE A 3 -32.06 -13.05 29.43
CA PHE A 3 -31.96 -12.50 28.06
C PHE A 3 -31.25 -11.14 28.00
N LEU A 4 -31.42 -10.32 29.03
CA LEU A 4 -30.72 -9.01 29.16
C LEU A 4 -29.20 -9.14 29.42
N GLN A 5 -28.76 -10.22 30.07
CA GLN A 5 -27.35 -10.49 30.31
C GLN A 5 -26.68 -11.01 29.03
N ASP A 6 -27.39 -11.81 28.27
CA ASP A 6 -26.89 -12.30 26.98
C ASP A 6 -26.77 -11.16 25.96
N LEU A 7 -27.74 -10.26 25.90
CA LEU A 7 -27.66 -9.06 25.04
C LEU A 7 -26.49 -8.13 25.42
N LYS A 8 -26.25 -7.91 26.71
CA LYS A 8 -25.09 -7.11 27.15
C LYS A 8 -23.77 -7.76 26.75
N LYS A 9 -23.66 -9.06 26.91
CA LYS A 9 -22.47 -9.82 26.53
C LYS A 9 -22.22 -9.78 25.01
N TYR A 10 -23.28 -9.83 24.19
CA TYR A 10 -23.17 -9.66 22.75
C TYR A 10 -22.68 -8.26 22.38
N HIS A 11 -23.23 -7.21 23.00
CA HIS A 11 -22.79 -5.83 22.76
C HIS A 11 -21.34 -5.57 23.19
N GLU A 12 -20.90 -6.17 24.29
CA GLU A 12 -19.52 -6.09 24.74
C GLU A 12 -18.56 -6.79 23.77
N LEU A 13 -18.91 -7.99 23.30
CA LEU A 13 -18.13 -8.75 22.33
C LEU A 13 -18.04 -8.08 20.96
N GLU A 14 -19.12 -7.46 20.51
CA GLU A 14 -19.10 -6.67 19.25
C GLU A 14 -18.25 -5.41 19.38
N GLY A 15 -18.35 -4.73 20.53
CA GLY A 15 -17.51 -3.57 20.84
C GLY A 15 -16.03 -3.91 20.88
N GLU A 16 -15.64 -5.02 21.50
CA GLU A 16 -14.25 -5.49 21.52
C GLU A 16 -13.73 -5.81 20.12
N LYS A 17 -14.50 -6.49 19.29
CA LYS A 17 -14.14 -6.80 17.91
C LYS A 17 -13.97 -5.55 17.06
N ILE A 18 -14.84 -4.55 17.22
CA ILE A 18 -14.73 -3.28 16.50
C ILE A 18 -13.43 -2.55 16.89
N MET A 19 -13.08 -2.57 18.16
CA MET A 19 -11.81 -2.00 18.64
C MET A 19 -10.60 -2.72 18.08
N GLU A 20 -10.64 -4.06 18.05
CA GLU A 20 -9.55 -4.89 17.51
C GLU A 20 -9.28 -4.61 16.03
N GLY A 21 -10.31 -4.53 15.21
CA GLY A 21 -10.18 -4.18 13.79
C GLY A 21 -9.61 -2.77 13.58
N LEU A 22 -10.07 -1.80 14.37
CA LEU A 22 -9.59 -0.42 14.32
C LEU A 22 -8.11 -0.32 14.73
N GLU A 23 -7.72 -1.00 15.80
CA GLU A 23 -6.34 -1.02 16.29
C GLU A 23 -5.38 -1.66 15.28
N ARG A 24 -5.80 -2.76 14.65
CA ARG A 24 -5.04 -3.41 13.59
C ARG A 24 -4.75 -2.46 12.42
N LEU A 25 -5.79 -1.79 11.92
CA LEU A 25 -5.64 -0.83 10.82
C LEU A 25 -4.83 0.40 11.24
N GLN A 26 -4.97 0.87 12.47
CA GLN A 26 -4.16 1.96 13.01
C GLN A 26 -2.68 1.60 13.05
N ALA A 27 -2.35 0.38 13.44
CA ALA A 27 -0.96 -0.12 13.43
C ALA A 27 -0.39 -0.14 12.00
N GLU A 28 -1.16 -0.58 11.01
CA GLU A 28 -0.75 -0.53 9.60
C GLU A 28 -0.48 0.92 9.12
N VAL A 29 -1.33 1.88 9.51
CA VAL A 29 -1.13 3.30 9.18
C VAL A 29 0.18 3.84 9.75
N LEU A 30 0.48 3.49 11.00
CA LEU A 30 1.73 3.89 11.67
C LEU A 30 2.95 3.26 11.01
N GLU A 31 2.86 1.99 10.62
CA GLU A 31 3.94 1.29 9.92
C GLU A 31 4.25 1.91 8.56
N MET A 32 3.22 2.32 7.82
CA MET A 32 3.38 2.94 6.52
C MET A 32 3.97 4.36 6.57
N ASN A 33 3.86 5.03 7.71
CA ASN A 33 4.40 6.37 7.98
C ASN A 33 4.17 7.37 6.82
N ASN A 34 2.94 7.43 6.33
CA ASN A 34 2.55 8.27 5.21
C ASN A 34 1.43 9.23 5.62
N TYR A 35 1.69 10.53 5.50
CA TYR A 35 0.75 11.58 5.88
C TYR A 35 -0.61 11.46 5.18
N ASN A 36 -0.62 11.19 3.90
CA ASN A 36 -1.87 11.08 3.13
C ASN A 36 -2.72 9.90 3.60
N ILE A 37 -2.08 8.78 3.93
CA ILE A 37 -2.76 7.60 4.48
C ILE A 37 -3.32 7.90 5.85
N SER A 38 -2.57 8.58 6.70
CA SER A 38 -3.03 9.01 8.03
C SER A 38 -4.25 9.91 7.93
N ALA A 39 -4.24 10.89 7.04
CA ALA A 39 -5.36 11.81 6.83
C ALA A 39 -6.62 11.08 6.32
N ILE A 40 -6.48 10.13 5.40
CA ILE A 40 -7.58 9.30 4.91
C ILE A 40 -8.15 8.45 6.06
N PHE A 41 -7.29 7.81 6.83
CA PHE A 41 -7.72 6.95 7.92
C PHE A 41 -8.37 7.74 9.05
N ASP A 42 -7.88 8.92 9.38
CA ASP A 42 -8.50 9.82 10.37
C ASP A 42 -9.93 10.21 9.95
N TYR A 43 -10.15 10.47 8.67
CA TYR A 43 -11.49 10.68 8.16
C TYR A 43 -12.36 9.41 8.29
N LEU A 44 -11.84 8.23 7.92
CA LEU A 44 -12.58 6.97 8.02
C LEU A 44 -12.99 6.65 9.46
N LYS A 45 -12.16 6.96 10.45
CA LYS A 45 -12.47 6.78 11.87
C LYS A 45 -13.70 7.57 12.32
N THR A 46 -14.00 8.71 11.69
CA THR A 46 -15.19 9.50 12.00
C THR A 46 -16.49 8.86 11.49
N ARG A 47 -16.39 7.84 10.64
CA ARG A 47 -17.52 7.17 10.02
C ARG A 47 -17.92 5.92 10.81
N ASN A 48 -18.95 6.06 11.64
CA ASN A 48 -19.47 4.94 12.46
C ASN A 48 -20.00 3.77 11.62
N ASP A 49 -20.52 4.05 10.43
CA ASP A 49 -21.03 3.04 9.50
C ASP A 49 -19.94 2.10 8.94
N LEU A 50 -18.67 2.48 9.06
CA LEU A 50 -17.54 1.68 8.61
C LEU A 50 -16.88 0.85 9.71
N HIS A 51 -17.19 1.12 10.98
CA HIS A 51 -16.50 0.46 12.09
C HIS A 51 -16.62 -1.08 12.05
N GLU A 52 -17.78 -1.60 11.71
CA GLU A 52 -17.96 -3.04 11.53
C GLU A 52 -17.14 -3.60 10.35
N LYS A 53 -16.94 -2.79 9.31
CA LYS A 53 -16.18 -3.17 8.13
C LYS A 53 -14.68 -3.29 8.40
N PHE A 54 -14.17 -2.58 9.41
CA PHE A 54 -12.77 -2.65 9.83
C PHE A 54 -12.39 -4.00 10.42
N ASN A 55 -13.35 -4.79 10.87
CA ASN A 55 -13.13 -6.15 11.37
C ASN A 55 -12.83 -7.17 10.26
N ASN A 56 -13.09 -6.81 9.01
CA ASN A 56 -12.79 -7.71 7.90
C ASN A 56 -11.29 -7.85 7.71
N GLU A 57 -10.75 -9.02 8.01
CA GLU A 57 -9.33 -9.34 7.91
C GLU A 57 -8.79 -9.32 6.48
N GLU A 58 -9.67 -9.46 5.48
CA GLU A 58 -9.31 -9.35 4.07
C GLU A 58 -9.00 -7.92 3.63
N LYS A 59 -9.35 -6.94 4.46
CA LYS A 59 -9.13 -5.51 4.21
C LYS A 59 -7.88 -5.02 4.93
N SER A 60 -7.04 -4.29 4.20
CA SER A 60 -5.84 -3.68 4.74
C SER A 60 -5.68 -2.24 4.25
N ILE A 61 -4.98 -1.43 5.03
CA ILE A 61 -4.68 -0.03 4.66
C ILE A 61 -3.77 0.02 3.43
N LYS A 62 -2.82 -0.87 3.34
CA LYS A 62 -1.92 -0.99 2.19
C LYS A 62 -2.66 -1.28 0.89
N GLN A 63 -3.62 -2.20 0.93
CA GLN A 63 -4.45 -2.55 -0.21
C GLN A 63 -5.42 -1.42 -0.58
N MET A 64 -6.00 -0.74 0.41
CA MET A 64 -6.83 0.46 0.22
C MET A 64 -6.06 1.55 -0.51
N TYR A 65 -4.86 1.85 -0.05
CA TYR A 65 -4.03 2.89 -0.65
C TYR A 65 -3.65 2.55 -2.09
N LYS A 66 -3.30 1.30 -2.35
CA LYS A 66 -3.06 0.83 -3.72
C LYS A 66 -4.28 1.01 -4.62
N TYR A 67 -5.47 0.65 -4.14
CA TYR A 67 -6.73 0.85 -4.86
C TYR A 67 -6.98 2.32 -5.20
N ILE A 68 -6.76 3.22 -4.25
CA ILE A 68 -6.87 4.67 -4.46
C ILE A 68 -5.86 5.16 -5.51
N CYS A 69 -4.62 4.72 -5.43
CA CYS A 69 -3.58 5.07 -6.40
C CYS A 69 -3.92 4.58 -7.81
N ASP A 70 -4.44 3.39 -7.94
CA ASP A 70 -4.86 2.83 -9.25
C ASP A 70 -6.03 3.62 -9.84
N LYS A 71 -7.00 4.04 -9.02
CA LYS A 71 -8.07 4.95 -9.44
C LYS A 71 -7.53 6.32 -9.90
N ALA A 72 -6.59 6.88 -9.16
CA ALA A 72 -5.96 8.14 -9.51
C ALA A 72 -5.18 8.04 -10.83
N ARG A 73 -4.43 6.95 -11.04
CA ARG A 73 -3.71 6.70 -12.29
C ARG A 73 -4.64 6.65 -13.52
N ASN A 74 -5.82 6.07 -13.36
CA ASN A 74 -6.81 6.01 -14.44
C ASN A 74 -7.34 7.41 -14.84
N LEU A 75 -7.25 8.38 -13.95
CA LEU A 75 -7.63 9.78 -14.20
C LEU A 75 -6.45 10.66 -14.59
N ALA A 76 -5.23 10.14 -14.49
CA ALA A 76 -4.02 10.91 -14.76
C ALA A 76 -3.93 11.28 -16.26
N LYS A 77 -3.54 12.54 -16.50
CA LYS A 77 -3.13 13.04 -17.81
C LYS A 77 -1.67 13.49 -17.70
N ASP A 78 -0.86 13.06 -18.64
CA ASP A 78 0.59 13.37 -18.64
C ASP A 78 1.29 13.01 -17.32
N ASN A 79 0.94 11.86 -16.75
CA ASN A 79 1.42 11.36 -15.45
C ASN A 79 1.03 12.21 -14.23
N VAL A 80 0.11 13.14 -14.37
CA VAL A 80 -0.39 13.97 -13.27
C VAL A 80 -1.88 13.69 -13.04
N ALA A 81 -2.26 13.38 -11.80
CA ALA A 81 -3.64 13.28 -11.37
C ALA A 81 -3.92 14.33 -10.29
N MET A 82 -4.84 15.24 -10.58
CA MET A 82 -5.40 16.14 -9.58
C MET A 82 -6.75 15.61 -9.14
N VAL A 83 -6.84 15.09 -7.93
CA VAL A 83 -8.05 14.49 -7.39
C VAL A 83 -8.47 15.25 -6.12
N ASN A 84 -9.75 15.59 -6.05
CA ASN A 84 -10.31 16.25 -4.88
C ASN A 84 -10.35 15.28 -3.69
N ASP A 85 -10.05 15.76 -2.48
CA ASP A 85 -10.04 14.98 -1.25
C ASP A 85 -11.35 14.21 -1.01
N LYS A 86 -12.49 14.82 -1.33
CA LYS A 86 -13.80 14.17 -1.21
C LYS A 86 -13.92 12.91 -2.09
N VAL A 87 -13.31 12.94 -3.27
CA VAL A 87 -13.29 11.79 -4.17
C VAL A 87 -12.37 10.70 -3.64
N VAL A 88 -11.24 11.07 -3.09
CA VAL A 88 -10.31 10.13 -2.44
C VAL A 88 -10.98 9.45 -1.25
N TYR A 89 -11.67 10.20 -0.41
CA TYR A 89 -12.42 9.64 0.71
C TYR A 89 -13.55 8.71 0.25
N LEU A 90 -14.24 9.06 -0.82
CA LEU A 90 -15.28 8.20 -1.41
C LEU A 90 -14.70 6.86 -1.91
N TRP A 91 -13.53 6.88 -2.52
CA TRP A 91 -12.86 5.64 -2.93
C TRP A 91 -12.44 4.78 -1.73
N ALA A 92 -11.95 5.39 -0.66
CA ALA A 92 -11.62 4.69 0.58
C ALA A 92 -12.88 4.04 1.20
N ILE A 93 -13.98 4.76 1.28
CA ILE A 93 -15.27 4.24 1.75
C ILE A 93 -15.75 3.08 0.86
N THR A 94 -15.66 3.25 -0.45
CA THR A 94 -16.03 2.21 -1.42
C THR A 94 -15.20 0.95 -1.24
N TYR A 95 -13.90 1.09 -0.94
CA TYR A 95 -13.03 -0.03 -0.70
C TYR A 95 -13.49 -0.88 0.48
N PHE A 96 -13.89 -0.27 1.58
CA PHE A 96 -14.39 -1.02 2.76
C PHE A 96 -15.81 -1.57 2.58
N ASN A 97 -16.65 -0.94 1.77
CA ASN A 97 -18.03 -1.38 1.57
C ASN A 97 -18.18 -2.50 0.55
N LYS A 98 -17.26 -2.64 -0.39
CA LYS A 98 -17.29 -3.67 -1.42
C LYS A 98 -16.35 -4.82 -1.12
N SER A 99 -16.70 -6.02 -1.57
CA SER A 99 -15.81 -7.17 -1.49
C SER A 99 -14.58 -6.99 -2.39
N ASN A 100 -13.51 -7.73 -2.11
CA ASN A 100 -12.31 -7.70 -2.94
C ASN A 100 -12.59 -8.16 -4.39
N GLU A 101 -13.53 -9.07 -4.57
CA GLU A 101 -13.97 -9.54 -5.88
C GLU A 101 -14.67 -8.44 -6.68
N GLU A 102 -15.59 -7.69 -6.05
CA GLU A 102 -16.29 -6.57 -6.67
C GLU A 102 -15.34 -5.42 -7.04
N LEU A 103 -14.27 -5.25 -6.30
CA LEU A 103 -13.23 -4.27 -6.58
C LEU A 103 -12.23 -4.71 -7.65
N GLY A 104 -12.32 -5.99 -8.10
CA GLY A 104 -11.35 -6.57 -9.01
C GLY A 104 -9.98 -6.82 -8.39
N LEU A 105 -9.89 -6.79 -7.08
CA LEU A 105 -8.70 -7.09 -6.30
C LEU A 105 -8.63 -8.60 -6.10
N LYS A 106 -8.15 -9.33 -7.11
CA LYS A 106 -7.85 -10.75 -6.95
C LYS A 106 -6.71 -10.88 -5.95
N GLU A 107 -6.96 -11.57 -4.85
CA GLU A 107 -5.87 -12.04 -4.02
C GLU A 107 -4.95 -12.90 -4.89
N LYS A 108 -3.74 -12.40 -5.12
CA LYS A 108 -2.67 -13.33 -5.44
C LYS A 108 -2.48 -14.14 -4.16
N LYS A 109 -3.05 -15.34 -4.11
CA LYS A 109 -2.60 -16.34 -3.16
C LYS A 109 -1.09 -16.39 -3.35
N VAL A 110 -0.37 -15.80 -2.41
CA VAL A 110 1.07 -15.95 -2.32
C VAL A 110 1.25 -17.40 -1.89
N MET A 111 1.27 -18.29 -2.87
CA MET A 111 1.85 -19.61 -2.65
C MET A 111 3.29 -19.34 -2.22
N PRO A 112 3.74 -19.95 -1.12
CA PRO A 112 5.14 -19.83 -0.76
C PRO A 112 5.96 -20.23 -1.99
N PRO A 113 6.97 -19.44 -2.37
CA PRO A 113 7.75 -19.72 -3.57
C PRO A 113 8.33 -21.12 -3.43
N THR A 114 8.03 -21.96 -4.41
CA THR A 114 8.65 -23.27 -4.50
C THR A 114 10.16 -23.07 -4.61
N LEU A 115 10.92 -23.95 -3.99
CA LEU A 115 12.39 -23.88 -3.96
C LEU A 115 13.02 -23.58 -5.33
N THR A 116 12.37 -24.07 -6.40
CA THR A 116 12.74 -23.84 -7.80
C THR A 116 12.63 -22.37 -8.23
N GLU A 117 11.62 -21.64 -7.76
CA GLU A 117 11.44 -20.23 -8.12
C GLU A 117 12.44 -19.31 -7.40
N VAL A 118 12.91 -19.73 -6.22
CA VAL A 118 13.94 -19.00 -5.47
C VAL A 118 15.29 -19.11 -6.20
N ILE A 119 15.61 -20.29 -6.72
CA ILE A 119 16.86 -20.54 -7.47
C ILE A 119 16.86 -19.74 -8.78
N GLU A 120 15.76 -19.71 -9.52
CA GLU A 120 15.66 -18.93 -10.77
C GLU A 120 15.76 -17.40 -10.53
N LYS A 121 15.30 -16.92 -9.38
CA LYS A 121 15.43 -15.50 -9.04
C LYS A 121 16.84 -15.14 -8.60
N GLU A 122 17.55 -16.05 -7.96
CA GLU A 122 18.95 -15.83 -7.58
C GLU A 122 19.88 -15.86 -8.79
N ASP A 123 19.67 -16.77 -9.73
CA ASP A 123 20.44 -16.85 -10.96
C ASP A 123 20.24 -15.62 -11.86
N LYS A 124 19.01 -15.13 -11.97
CA LYS A 124 18.71 -13.88 -12.68
C LYS A 124 19.32 -12.64 -11.98
N LYS A 125 19.44 -12.68 -10.67
CA LYS A 125 20.07 -11.60 -9.92
C LYS A 125 21.59 -11.62 -10.05
N LYS A 126 22.19 -12.80 -10.15
CA LYS A 126 23.63 -12.95 -10.42
C LYS A 126 23.99 -12.58 -11.85
N ALA A 127 23.24 -13.05 -12.84
CA ALA A 127 23.43 -12.69 -14.24
C ALA A 127 23.33 -11.17 -14.46
N LYS A 128 22.39 -10.49 -13.79
CA LYS A 128 22.23 -9.03 -13.88
C LYS A 128 23.33 -8.24 -13.16
N LYS A 129 24.04 -8.89 -12.23
CA LYS A 129 25.15 -8.28 -11.51
C LYS A 129 26.49 -8.43 -12.22
N GLU A 130 26.64 -9.45 -13.04
CA GLU A 130 27.82 -9.66 -13.87
C GLU A 130 27.81 -8.81 -15.15
N GLU A 131 26.63 -8.46 -15.63
CA GLU A 131 26.46 -7.62 -16.81
C GLU A 131 26.68 -6.11 -16.55
N LYS A 132 26.81 -5.71 -15.29
CA LYS A 132 27.02 -4.31 -14.90
C LYS A 132 28.47 -3.92 -14.61
N THR A 133 29.42 -4.74 -14.92
CA THR A 133 30.82 -4.47 -14.60
C THR A 133 31.79 -4.39 -15.77
N PRO A 134 31.49 -3.98 -16.94
CA PRO A 134 32.57 -3.41 -17.69
C PRO A 134 32.15 -2.13 -18.35
N GLU A 135 32.29 -1.04 -17.82
CA GLU A 135 32.38 0.19 -18.59
C GLU A 135 32.25 1.43 -17.71
N GLU A 136 33.00 1.41 -16.64
CA GLU A 136 33.37 2.70 -16.08
C GLU A 136 34.83 3.01 -16.41
N LYS A 137 35.16 3.02 -17.67
CA LYS A 137 36.25 3.85 -18.12
C LYS A 137 35.69 5.22 -18.39
N ARG A 138 35.67 6.01 -17.37
CA ARG A 138 35.24 7.38 -17.40
C ARG A 138 36.15 8.16 -18.33
N PRO A 139 35.63 9.07 -19.12
CA PRO A 139 36.43 10.00 -19.88
C PRO A 139 37.00 11.11 -18.99
N GLU A 140 37.58 10.77 -17.85
CA GLU A 140 38.23 11.74 -16.99
C GLU A 140 39.49 12.29 -17.63
N ASP A 141 40.14 11.54 -18.51
CA ASP A 141 41.33 11.99 -19.24
C ASP A 141 41.05 13.11 -20.24
N ASN A 142 39.83 13.23 -20.73
CA ASN A 142 39.47 14.33 -21.65
C ASN A 142 39.24 15.67 -20.94
N GLN A 143 38.88 15.66 -19.66
CA GLN A 143 38.71 16.89 -18.90
C GLN A 143 40.03 17.51 -18.47
N ILE A 144 41.04 16.71 -18.23
CA ILE A 144 42.37 17.18 -17.83
C ILE A 144 43.11 17.84 -18.99
N THR A 145 42.94 17.36 -20.21
CA THR A 145 43.55 17.94 -21.40
C THR A 145 42.95 19.30 -21.77
N LEU A 146 41.66 19.49 -21.58
CA LEU A 146 40.99 20.78 -21.80
C LEU A 146 41.43 21.86 -20.80
N PHE A 147 41.77 21.48 -19.57
CA PHE A 147 42.24 22.42 -18.56
C PHE A 147 43.67 22.92 -18.80
N GLN A 148 44.51 22.16 -19.50
CA GLN A 148 45.88 22.57 -19.84
C GLN A 148 45.94 23.52 -21.00
N GLU A 149 44.99 23.53 -21.91
CA GLU A 149 44.95 24.46 -23.04
C GLU A 149 44.47 25.86 -22.66
N VAL A 150 43.75 26.00 -21.56
CA VAL A 150 43.23 27.30 -21.10
C VAL A 150 44.27 28.13 -20.33
N GLN A 151 45.41 27.54 -19.93
CA GLN A 151 46.45 28.25 -19.16
C GLN A 151 47.62 28.76 -20.01
N LYS A 152 47.51 28.72 -21.29
CA LYS A 152 48.39 29.37 -22.19
C LYS A 152 47.72 30.65 -22.72
#